data_5e65ead6b4491cd43d3361eecef4ef10
#
_entry.id   5e65ead6b4491cd43d3361eecef4ef10
#
_cell.length_a   1.000
_cell.length_b   1.000
_cell.length_c   1.000
_cell.angle_alpha   90.00
_cell.angle_beta   90.00
_cell.angle_gamma   90.00
#
_symmetry.space_group_name_H-M   'P 1'
#
loop_
_entity.id
_entity.type
_entity.pdbx_description
1 polymer ?
#
loop_
_entity_poly.entity_id
_entity_poly.type
_entity_poly.pdbx_seq_one_letter_code
_entity_poly.pdbx_strand_id
1 'polypeptide(L)'
;SSNDYNPQESGDVEEYAKLRITASITDGTCNASLSAYPYTHTGYVTITAVSSETAAAATVTKELGDTSATADWYRAAWGKTNGYPCCATFFQDRLVFGGSPGEPQRVWMSKTGDYENFGIEKESGTVTDDSAITTDFLSRRACAIQHLDAGNDLVVFTEGNSWTVSGGETVTPSNITPRNQENYGVSEVAPIRIGNRVVYIQRRGSIVRDIGYDYNTDSYIGIDLTLLSKDLVNGKKITDDAYAQEPDSLLYFVRSDGILLVLTYVIDQKVYAWSHIVTDGRFESVASVNSGSNDDVYAAVCRTVNGKTVRYIERFDRDHTSVSQQDYTMLDAAIVYDLDTAAGTITGLETLEGKTVRVLADGYLYEPMIVEGGKITQPDETSAKRLVIGLPYTMVLEQPNWDVGTMESGTVQGREKTVTKAILRLKNSYGGWIGPDATHLEPILYDREAMELGEDVLVTGDRTVDLHENGVNTEGRTYIRHETPYPFTLSAIIRAVTFLGETE
;
A
#
# COMPACT_ATOMS: atom_id res chain seq x y z
N SER A 1 -2.20 46.65 -4.17
CA SER A 1 -3.42 46.48 -4.25
C SER A 1 -4.17 45.43 -3.48
N SER A 2 -5.00 44.89 -3.50
CA SER A 2 -6.22 44.40 -3.07
C SER A 2 -6.17 43.67 -1.83
N ASN A 3 -6.39 44.23 -0.99
CA ASN A 3 -6.83 43.92 0.29
C ASN A 3 -8.30 43.54 0.34
N ASP A 4 -8.63 42.47 -0.29
CA ASP A 4 -9.98 41.91 -0.29
C ASP A 4 -10.28 41.10 0.97
N TYR A 5 -9.57 41.35 2.08
CA TYR A 5 -9.97 40.80 3.35
C TYR A 5 -11.10 41.58 3.96
N ASN A 6 -12.29 41.06 3.83
CA ASN A 6 -13.46 41.53 4.57
C ASN A 6 -13.64 40.68 5.83
N PRO A 7 -13.40 41.18 7.03
CA PRO A 7 -13.55 40.41 8.27
C PRO A 7 -14.93 39.81 8.50
N GLN A 8 -15.98 40.39 7.89
CA GLN A 8 -17.36 39.91 8.04
C GLN A 8 -17.72 38.75 7.10
N GLU A 9 -17.05 38.65 5.94
CA GLU A 9 -17.30 37.51 5.06
C GLU A 9 -16.77 36.18 5.62
N SER A 10 -15.83 36.24 6.55
CA SER A 10 -15.32 35.02 7.16
C SER A 10 -16.19 34.45 8.27
N GLY A 11 -17.24 35.14 8.73
CA GLY A 11 -18.28 34.68 9.71
C GLY A 11 -17.81 33.85 10.91
N ASP A 12 -16.59 33.43 10.86
CA ASP A 12 -15.95 32.50 11.74
C ASP A 12 -14.75 33.18 12.39
N VAL A 13 -14.76 33.20 13.67
CA VAL A 13 -13.58 33.51 14.48
C VAL A 13 -12.60 32.38 14.26
N GLU A 14 -11.65 32.62 13.37
CA GLU A 14 -10.62 31.62 13.12
C GLU A 14 -9.54 31.73 14.18
N GLU A 15 -9.47 30.73 15.02
CA GLU A 15 -8.49 30.58 16.09
C GLU A 15 -7.04 30.59 15.57
N TYR A 16 -6.84 30.49 14.24
CA TYR A 16 -5.55 30.21 13.62
C TYR A 16 -5.17 31.06 12.41
N ALA A 17 -5.90 32.10 12.06
CA ALA A 17 -5.46 32.99 11.01
C ALA A 17 -4.27 33.84 11.49
N LYS A 18 -3.05 33.45 11.12
CA LYS A 18 -1.85 34.26 11.37
C LYS A 18 -1.77 35.35 10.30
N LEU A 19 -1.86 36.60 10.70
CA LEU A 19 -1.55 37.75 9.85
C LEU A 19 -0.07 38.08 9.97
N ARG A 20 0.60 38.15 8.83
CA ARG A 20 1.96 38.70 8.75
C ARG A 20 1.82 40.20 8.50
N ILE A 21 2.24 41.02 9.44
CA ILE A 21 2.28 42.48 9.30
C ILE A 21 3.73 42.90 9.12
N THR A 22 4.02 43.52 7.98
CA THR A 22 5.29 44.13 7.71
C THR A 22 5.16 45.62 7.98
N ALA A 23 5.72 46.11 9.08
CA ALA A 23 5.76 47.50 9.41
C ALA A 23 7.12 48.06 9.04
N SER A 24 7.14 49.20 8.33
CA SER A 24 8.35 49.98 8.15
C SER A 24 8.56 50.82 9.39
N ILE A 25 9.62 50.55 10.15
CA ILE A 25 10.03 51.40 11.26
C ILE A 25 10.95 52.48 10.70
N THR A 26 10.46 53.70 10.67
CA THR A 26 11.31 54.87 10.69
C THR A 26 11.60 55.14 12.14
N ASP A 27 12.87 55.01 12.55
CA ASP A 27 13.28 55.28 13.92
C ASP A 27 12.92 56.73 14.27
N GLY A 28 11.84 56.94 15.03
CA GLY A 28 11.29 58.25 15.39
C GLY A 28 12.01 58.97 16.52
N THR A 29 13.17 58.45 16.97
CA THR A 29 13.89 59.08 18.09
C THR A 29 15.25 59.69 17.71
N CYS A 30 15.66 59.62 16.47
CA CYS A 30 16.91 60.21 16.03
C CYS A 30 16.67 61.43 15.14
N ASN A 31 17.23 62.53 15.55
CA ASN A 31 17.29 63.79 14.79
C ASN A 31 17.80 63.56 13.36
N ALA A 32 17.18 64.22 12.45
CA ALA A 32 17.22 64.33 11.02
C ALA A 32 18.58 64.34 10.32
N SER A 33 19.43 63.35 10.48
CA SER A 33 20.66 63.24 9.70
C SER A 33 21.16 61.81 9.42
N LEU A 34 20.41 60.81 9.78
CA LEU A 34 20.66 59.43 9.34
C LEU A 34 19.67 59.14 8.24
N SER A 35 20.17 58.89 7.03
CA SER A 35 19.43 58.25 5.97
C SER A 35 18.99 56.91 6.50
N ALA A 36 17.77 56.84 6.99
CA ALA A 36 17.19 55.65 7.55
C ALA A 36 17.04 54.61 6.43
N TYR A 37 17.81 53.54 6.55
CA TYR A 37 17.44 52.31 5.86
C TYR A 37 16.13 51.88 6.50
N PRO A 38 15.05 51.70 5.73
CA PRO A 38 13.80 51.19 6.28
C PRO A 38 14.03 49.75 6.76
N TYR A 39 14.11 49.56 8.05
CA TYR A 39 14.07 48.22 8.64
C TYR A 39 12.66 47.72 8.48
N THR A 40 12.50 46.73 7.62
CA THR A 40 11.24 45.99 7.56
C THR A 40 11.21 44.99 8.69
N HIS A 41 10.43 45.26 9.73
CA HIS A 41 10.17 44.30 10.81
C HIS A 41 8.92 43.50 10.53
N THR A 42 8.99 42.18 10.59
CA THR A 42 7.82 41.31 10.41
C THR A 42 7.36 40.81 11.76
N GLY A 43 6.19 41.24 12.19
CA GLY A 43 5.50 40.73 13.34
C GLY A 43 4.35 39.79 12.94
N TYR A 44 3.85 39.02 13.91
CA TYR A 44 2.73 38.13 13.70
C TYR A 44 1.64 38.41 14.73
N VAL A 45 0.38 38.42 14.25
CA VAL A 45 -0.79 38.51 15.11
C VAL A 45 -1.76 37.36 14.81
N THR A 46 -2.40 36.86 15.84
CA THR A 46 -3.50 35.89 15.70
C THR A 46 -4.80 36.64 15.96
N ILE A 47 -5.71 36.67 14.99
CA ILE A 47 -7.04 37.26 15.16
C ILE A 47 -7.85 36.35 16.09
N THR A 48 -8.34 36.92 17.20
CA THR A 48 -9.10 36.19 18.20
C THR A 48 -10.61 36.47 18.10
N ALA A 49 -11.01 37.64 17.60
CA ALA A 49 -12.40 38.01 17.37
C ALA A 49 -12.54 39.10 16.31
N VAL A 50 -13.56 39.01 15.49
CA VAL A 50 -13.91 40.04 14.51
C VAL A 50 -15.19 40.76 15.00
N SER A 51 -15.09 42.04 15.26
CA SER A 51 -16.22 42.83 15.78
C SER A 51 -16.96 43.66 14.73
N SER A 52 -16.31 44.00 13.63
CA SER A 52 -16.90 44.69 12.46
C SER A 52 -16.03 44.52 11.22
N GLU A 53 -16.48 45.04 10.09
CA GLU A 53 -15.68 45.09 8.82
C GLU A 53 -14.32 45.79 8.97
N THR A 54 -14.16 46.61 9.97
CA THR A 54 -12.96 47.44 10.17
C THR A 54 -12.26 47.21 11.51
N ALA A 55 -12.77 46.30 12.34
CA ALA A 55 -12.24 46.08 13.68
C ALA A 55 -12.19 44.61 14.06
N ALA A 56 -11.03 44.19 14.52
CA ALA A 56 -10.81 42.85 15.06
C ALA A 56 -9.90 42.92 16.30
N ALA A 57 -10.12 42.01 17.25
CA ALA A 57 -9.23 41.77 18.34
C ALA A 57 -8.19 40.73 17.90
N ALA A 58 -6.94 40.94 18.31
CA ALA A 58 -5.86 40.03 17.97
C ALA A 58 -4.84 39.91 19.11
N THR A 59 -4.22 38.75 19.20
CA THR A 59 -3.08 38.53 20.09
C THR A 59 -1.79 38.63 19.26
N VAL A 60 -0.83 39.42 19.72
CA VAL A 60 0.50 39.51 19.11
C VAL A 60 1.28 38.25 19.50
N THR A 61 1.65 37.44 18.52
CA THR A 61 2.44 36.21 18.71
C THR A 61 3.92 36.41 18.43
N LYS A 62 4.27 37.42 17.62
CA LYS A 62 5.59 37.94 17.42
C LYS A 62 5.50 39.47 17.45
N GLU A 63 6.43 40.10 18.12
CA GLU A 63 6.48 41.56 18.28
C GLU A 63 6.30 42.29 16.95
N LEU A 64 5.48 43.33 16.95
CA LEU A 64 5.30 44.25 15.83
C LEU A 64 6.37 45.35 15.89
N GLY A 65 6.81 45.84 14.76
CA GLY A 65 7.83 46.88 14.69
C GLY A 65 7.42 48.20 15.34
N ASP A 66 6.17 48.60 15.16
CA ASP A 66 5.55 49.71 15.85
C ASP A 66 4.00 49.57 15.89
N THR A 67 3.30 50.56 16.38
CA THR A 67 1.82 50.60 16.46
C THR A 67 1.19 51.42 15.35
N SER A 68 1.97 51.88 14.37
CA SER A 68 1.48 52.67 13.25
C SER A 68 0.62 51.81 12.29
N ALA A 69 -0.34 52.43 11.65
CA ALA A 69 -1.12 51.77 10.63
C ALA A 69 -0.23 51.39 9.44
N THR A 70 -0.36 50.14 8.99
CA THR A 70 0.35 49.64 7.82
C THR A 70 -0.65 49.11 6.80
N ALA A 71 -0.34 49.28 5.50
CA ALA A 71 -1.02 48.64 4.40
C ALA A 71 -0.36 47.32 4.00
N ASP A 72 0.84 47.02 4.54
CA ASP A 72 1.60 45.83 4.24
C ASP A 72 1.25 44.73 5.24
N TRP A 73 0.26 43.97 4.92
CA TRP A 73 -0.13 42.79 5.69
C TRP A 73 -0.57 41.65 4.78
N TYR A 74 -0.33 40.44 5.22
CA TYR A 74 -0.66 39.25 4.49
C TYR A 74 -1.39 38.27 5.40
N ARG A 75 -2.34 37.58 4.84
CA ARG A 75 -2.95 36.43 5.48
C ARG A 75 -1.94 35.28 5.55
N ALA A 76 -2.04 34.46 6.58
CA ALA A 76 -1.27 33.22 6.62
C ALA A 76 -1.63 32.34 5.40
N ALA A 77 -0.65 31.60 4.90
CA ALA A 77 -0.83 30.72 3.75
C ALA A 77 -1.90 29.62 4.03
N TRP A 78 -2.02 29.25 5.30
CA TRP A 78 -2.94 28.20 5.75
C TRP A 78 -3.91 28.73 6.79
N GLY A 79 -5.11 28.14 6.81
CA GLY A 79 -6.16 28.47 7.75
C GLY A 79 -7.51 27.94 7.26
N LYS A 80 -8.54 28.14 8.03
CA LYS A 80 -9.89 27.65 7.71
C LYS A 80 -10.38 28.10 6.35
N THR A 81 -10.06 29.32 5.92
CA THR A 81 -10.46 29.86 4.62
C THR A 81 -9.61 29.36 3.46
N ASN A 82 -8.29 29.29 3.63
CA ASN A 82 -7.36 28.86 2.57
C ASN A 82 -7.11 27.35 2.59
N GLY A 83 -7.63 26.65 3.61
CA GLY A 83 -7.35 25.26 3.87
C GLY A 83 -5.98 25.03 4.46
N TYR A 84 -5.66 23.78 4.68
CA TYR A 84 -4.38 23.31 5.22
C TYR A 84 -3.65 22.47 4.18
N PRO A 85 -2.31 22.30 4.31
CA PRO A 85 -1.57 21.43 3.43
C PRO A 85 -2.11 20.00 3.45
N CYS A 86 -2.13 19.35 2.27
CA CYS A 86 -2.66 18.00 2.13
C CYS A 86 -1.64 16.91 2.47
N CYS A 87 -0.34 17.22 2.38
CA CYS A 87 0.73 16.27 2.64
C CYS A 87 1.95 16.94 3.28
N ALA A 88 2.76 16.15 3.98
CA ALA A 88 3.95 16.61 4.66
C ALA A 88 5.06 15.54 4.59
N THR A 89 6.31 15.99 4.59
CA THR A 89 7.49 15.14 4.72
C THR A 89 8.67 15.94 5.31
N PHE A 90 9.74 15.25 5.69
CA PHE A 90 11.00 15.88 6.01
C PHE A 90 11.99 15.69 4.87
N PHE A 91 12.66 16.74 4.45
CA PHE A 91 13.66 16.70 3.40
C PHE A 91 14.80 17.64 3.69
N GLN A 92 16.02 17.12 3.71
CA GLN A 92 17.26 17.88 3.95
C GLN A 92 17.14 18.86 5.15
N ASP A 93 16.79 18.30 6.31
CA ASP A 93 16.62 19.05 7.58
C ASP A 93 15.59 20.20 7.50
N ARG A 94 14.57 20.04 6.66
CA ARG A 94 13.43 20.96 6.52
C ARG A 94 12.12 20.20 6.65
N LEU A 95 11.12 20.76 7.31
CA LEU A 95 9.75 20.31 7.23
C LEU A 95 9.14 20.85 5.93
N VAL A 96 8.59 19.96 5.14
CA VAL A 96 8.02 20.28 3.83
C VAL A 96 6.53 20.01 3.83
N PHE A 97 5.74 20.98 3.41
CA PHE A 97 4.32 20.86 3.18
C PHE A 97 3.98 21.03 1.71
N GLY A 98 3.01 20.27 1.21
CA GLY A 98 2.55 20.33 -0.18
C GLY A 98 1.06 20.56 -0.30
N GLY A 99 0.69 21.42 -1.25
CA GLY A 99 -0.67 21.69 -1.67
C GLY A 99 -1.64 22.12 -0.55
N SER A 100 -2.47 23.06 -0.82
CA SER A 100 -3.64 23.37 0.01
C SER A 100 -4.82 23.68 -0.91
N PRO A 101 -6.07 23.69 -0.44
CA PRO A 101 -7.21 24.10 -1.26
C PRO A 101 -7.07 25.47 -1.91
N GLY A 102 -6.44 26.44 -1.22
CA GLY A 102 -6.16 27.76 -1.75
C GLY A 102 -4.96 27.84 -2.67
N GLU A 103 -3.95 26.99 -2.45
CA GLU A 103 -2.67 26.96 -3.17
C GLU A 103 -2.30 25.52 -3.55
N PRO A 104 -3.04 24.89 -4.48
CA PRO A 104 -2.94 23.44 -4.72
C PRO A 104 -1.61 22.99 -5.34
N GLN A 105 -0.85 23.90 -5.96
CA GLN A 105 0.39 23.60 -6.65
C GLN A 105 1.64 24.11 -5.92
N ARG A 106 1.50 24.51 -4.66
CA ARG A 106 2.58 25.13 -3.87
C ARG A 106 3.18 24.18 -2.87
N VAL A 107 4.49 24.25 -2.74
CA VAL A 107 5.27 23.59 -1.69
C VAL A 107 5.89 24.65 -0.81
N TRP A 108 5.84 24.42 0.50
CA TRP A 108 6.48 25.22 1.52
C TRP A 108 7.50 24.36 2.27
N MET A 109 8.73 24.85 2.37
CA MET A 109 9.80 24.22 3.14
C MET A 109 10.19 25.14 4.28
N SER A 110 10.30 24.63 5.49
CA SER A 110 10.76 25.39 6.65
C SER A 110 12.19 25.87 6.50
N LYS A 111 12.64 26.71 7.40
CA LYS A 111 14.08 26.95 7.60
C LYS A 111 14.78 25.65 7.97
N THR A 112 16.07 25.54 7.59
CA THR A 112 16.91 24.41 7.98
C THR A 112 17.03 24.33 9.50
N GLY A 113 16.70 23.16 10.08
CA GLY A 113 16.77 22.94 11.52
C GLY A 113 15.71 23.66 12.37
N ASP A 114 14.83 24.47 11.76
CA ASP A 114 13.74 25.18 12.44
C ASP A 114 12.41 24.89 11.75
N TYR A 115 11.79 23.78 12.14
CA TYR A 115 10.64 23.17 11.46
C TYR A 115 9.33 23.97 11.59
N GLU A 116 9.25 24.88 12.55
CA GLU A 116 8.07 25.74 12.74
C GLU A 116 8.17 27.07 11.99
N ASN A 117 9.33 27.38 11.41
CA ASN A 117 9.62 28.65 10.80
C ASN A 117 9.60 28.58 9.27
N PHE A 118 8.59 29.18 8.67
CA PHE A 118 8.40 29.29 7.21
C PHE A 118 8.71 30.72 6.71
N GLY A 119 9.46 31.50 7.46
CA GLY A 119 9.86 32.86 7.08
C GLY A 119 10.94 32.84 6.00
N ILE A 120 10.62 33.42 4.83
CA ILE A 120 11.54 33.48 3.67
C ILE A 120 12.73 34.39 3.93
N GLU A 121 12.53 35.48 4.65
CA GLU A 121 13.52 36.50 4.91
C GLU A 121 13.92 36.52 6.39
N LYS A 122 15.19 36.91 6.68
CA LYS A 122 15.59 37.28 8.01
C LYS A 122 15.01 38.69 8.35
N GLU A 123 15.03 39.07 9.61
CA GLU A 123 14.61 40.42 10.05
C GLU A 123 15.31 41.55 9.30
N SER A 124 16.52 41.28 8.78
CA SER A 124 17.29 42.19 7.96
C SER A 124 16.84 42.30 6.50
N GLY A 125 15.79 41.56 6.07
CA GLY A 125 15.35 41.47 4.68
C GLY A 125 16.27 40.63 3.78
N THR A 126 17.22 39.90 4.36
CA THR A 126 18.19 39.10 3.58
C THR A 126 17.74 37.65 3.52
N VAL A 127 17.68 37.09 2.31
CA VAL A 127 17.51 35.65 2.09
C VAL A 127 18.86 34.96 2.18
N THR A 128 18.93 33.92 2.97
CA THR A 128 20.13 33.09 3.16
C THR A 128 19.86 31.65 2.81
N ASP A 129 20.88 30.82 2.67
CA ASP A 129 20.73 29.43 2.26
C ASP A 129 19.89 28.58 3.23
N ASP A 130 19.86 28.98 4.50
CA ASP A 130 19.02 28.37 5.54
C ASP A 130 17.57 28.89 5.58
N SER A 131 17.25 29.96 4.82
CA SER A 131 15.90 30.54 4.80
C SER A 131 14.84 29.55 4.27
N ALA A 132 13.60 29.75 4.68
CA ALA A 132 12.48 28.96 4.19
C ALA A 132 12.28 29.13 2.67
N ILE A 133 11.74 28.10 2.04
CA ILE A 133 11.53 28.06 0.59
C ILE A 133 10.05 27.92 0.30
N THR A 134 9.53 28.73 -0.62
CA THR A 134 8.20 28.58 -1.18
C THR A 134 8.32 28.50 -2.69
N THR A 135 7.79 27.45 -3.30
CA THR A 135 7.88 27.24 -4.75
C THR A 135 6.58 26.69 -5.33
N ASP A 136 6.28 27.07 -6.57
CA ASP A 136 5.08 26.65 -7.29
C ASP A 136 5.44 25.66 -8.41
N PHE A 137 4.65 24.60 -8.56
CA PHE A 137 4.81 23.57 -9.58
C PHE A 137 3.84 23.82 -10.75
N LEU A 138 4.23 24.72 -11.62
CA LEU A 138 3.39 25.16 -12.71
C LEU A 138 3.50 24.23 -13.92
N SER A 139 2.39 23.64 -14.32
CA SER A 139 2.27 22.84 -15.53
C SER A 139 1.18 23.39 -16.46
N ARG A 140 1.03 22.80 -17.65
CA ARG A 140 -0.04 23.18 -18.60
C ARG A 140 -1.46 23.00 -18.04
N ARG A 141 -1.60 22.21 -17.00
CA ARG A 141 -2.86 21.98 -16.28
C ARG A 141 -2.60 22.25 -14.80
N ALA A 142 -3.53 22.94 -14.16
CA ALA A 142 -3.52 23.04 -12.72
C ALA A 142 -3.77 21.63 -12.14
N CYS A 143 -2.78 21.06 -11.48
CA CYS A 143 -2.83 19.74 -10.87
C CYS A 143 -2.45 19.87 -9.41
N ALA A 144 -3.37 19.53 -8.51
CA ALA A 144 -3.12 19.58 -7.07
C ALA A 144 -2.03 18.59 -6.68
N ILE A 145 -1.17 19.01 -5.76
CA ILE A 145 -0.20 18.14 -5.11
C ILE A 145 -0.98 17.19 -4.21
N GLN A 146 -0.65 15.90 -4.29
CA GLN A 146 -1.29 14.84 -3.49
C GLN A 146 -0.32 14.30 -2.44
N HIS A 147 0.92 14.04 -2.83
CA HIS A 147 1.91 13.39 -1.97
C HIS A 147 3.31 13.98 -2.19
N LEU A 148 4.11 13.88 -1.15
CA LEU A 148 5.53 14.20 -1.13
C LEU A 148 6.29 12.95 -0.69
N ASP A 149 7.40 12.66 -1.37
CA ASP A 149 8.28 11.57 -1.00
C ASP A 149 9.72 12.02 -1.02
N ALA A 150 10.41 11.90 0.12
CA ALA A 150 11.76 12.36 0.32
C ALA A 150 12.77 11.22 0.14
N GLY A 151 13.68 11.42 -0.79
CA GLY A 151 14.81 10.52 -1.04
C GLY A 151 16.09 11.34 -1.23
N ASN A 152 16.89 11.01 -2.24
CA ASN A 152 17.98 11.86 -2.66
C ASN A 152 17.46 13.19 -3.20
N ASP A 153 16.39 13.13 -4.00
CA ASP A 153 15.60 14.28 -4.40
C ASP A 153 14.23 14.21 -3.71
N LEU A 154 13.58 15.36 -3.58
CA LEU A 154 12.18 15.41 -3.18
C LEU A 154 11.30 15.13 -4.40
N VAL A 155 10.55 14.03 -4.36
CA VAL A 155 9.54 13.71 -5.38
C VAL A 155 8.22 14.33 -4.97
N VAL A 156 7.64 15.14 -5.87
CA VAL A 156 6.35 15.80 -5.68
C VAL A 156 5.34 15.17 -6.63
N PHE A 157 4.39 14.44 -6.09
CA PHE A 157 3.33 13.79 -6.82
C PHE A 157 2.09 14.67 -6.90
N THR A 158 1.61 14.92 -8.12
CA THR A 158 0.39 15.68 -8.37
C THR A 158 -0.66 14.80 -9.05
N GLU A 159 -1.87 15.28 -9.14
CA GLU A 159 -2.94 14.60 -9.89
C GLU A 159 -2.61 14.35 -11.38
N GLY A 160 -1.67 15.06 -11.95
CA GLY A 160 -1.38 15.00 -13.39
C GLY A 160 0.03 14.61 -13.75
N ASN A 161 0.98 14.84 -12.87
CA ASN A 161 2.41 14.65 -13.14
C ASN A 161 3.19 14.34 -11.86
N SER A 162 4.43 13.89 -12.07
CA SER A 162 5.41 13.75 -11.00
C SER A 162 6.59 14.68 -11.27
N TRP A 163 7.05 15.36 -10.23
CA TRP A 163 8.17 16.29 -10.27
C TRP A 163 9.26 15.84 -9.33
N THR A 164 10.48 16.21 -9.64
CA THR A 164 11.58 16.13 -8.70
C THR A 164 12.10 17.53 -8.39
N VAL A 165 12.50 17.71 -7.15
CA VAL A 165 13.14 18.92 -6.67
C VAL A 165 14.56 18.57 -6.26
N SER A 166 15.51 19.18 -6.94
CA SER A 166 16.93 19.06 -6.65
C SER A 166 17.56 20.44 -6.47
N GLY A 167 18.73 20.51 -5.85
CA GLY A 167 19.50 21.74 -5.62
C GLY A 167 21.01 21.45 -5.57
N GLY A 168 21.46 20.41 -6.27
CA GLY A 168 22.82 19.90 -6.11
C GLY A 168 22.95 19.13 -4.79
N GLU A 169 23.96 19.41 -3.99
CA GLU A 169 24.16 18.72 -2.69
C GLU A 169 23.08 19.09 -1.67
N THR A 170 22.66 20.34 -1.66
CA THR A 170 21.65 20.85 -0.71
C THR A 170 20.72 21.82 -1.41
N VAL A 171 19.41 21.71 -1.13
CA VAL A 171 18.40 22.64 -1.66
C VAL A 171 18.40 23.94 -0.86
N THR A 172 18.58 25.03 -1.57
CA THR A 172 18.56 26.40 -1.01
C THR A 172 17.56 27.27 -1.77
N PRO A 173 17.16 28.44 -1.25
CA PRO A 173 16.27 29.35 -1.96
C PRO A 173 16.79 29.79 -3.34
N SER A 174 18.11 29.76 -3.54
CA SER A 174 18.77 30.25 -4.77
C SER A 174 19.00 29.15 -5.82
N ASN A 175 19.04 27.88 -5.43
CA ASN A 175 19.40 26.77 -6.34
C ASN A 175 18.28 25.74 -6.57
N ILE A 176 17.15 25.89 -5.91
CA ILE A 176 16.00 24.96 -6.07
C ILE A 176 15.58 24.84 -7.54
N THR A 177 15.54 23.61 -8.04
CA THR A 177 15.23 23.32 -9.43
C THR A 177 14.14 22.27 -9.52
N PRO A 178 12.87 22.66 -9.70
CA PRO A 178 11.79 21.73 -10.01
C PRO A 178 11.88 21.20 -11.44
N ARG A 179 11.83 19.88 -11.64
CA ARG A 179 11.83 19.21 -12.94
C ARG A 179 10.64 18.29 -13.08
N ASN A 180 9.88 18.42 -14.16
CA ASN A 180 8.82 17.47 -14.48
C ASN A 180 9.45 16.18 -15.03
N GLN A 181 9.04 15.02 -14.48
CA GLN A 181 9.58 13.72 -14.84
C GLN A 181 8.56 12.89 -15.65
N GLU A 182 7.34 12.77 -15.15
CA GLU A 182 6.30 11.94 -15.77
C GLU A 182 4.95 12.66 -15.77
N ASN A 183 4.05 12.27 -16.68
CA ASN A 183 2.73 12.87 -16.86
C ASN A 183 1.58 11.87 -16.59
N TYR A 184 1.74 10.98 -15.62
CA TYR A 184 0.73 9.97 -15.31
C TYR A 184 -0.20 10.38 -14.15
N GLY A 185 0.28 11.19 -13.22
CA GLY A 185 -0.43 11.60 -12.02
C GLY A 185 -0.60 10.45 -11.00
N VAL A 186 -0.90 10.81 -9.77
CA VAL A 186 -1.06 9.89 -8.64
C VAL A 186 -2.51 9.91 -8.13
N SER A 187 -2.93 8.82 -7.49
CA SER A 187 -4.20 8.71 -6.76
C SER A 187 -4.09 9.31 -5.35
N GLU A 188 -5.17 9.22 -4.59
CA GLU A 188 -5.21 9.65 -3.18
C GLU A 188 -4.47 8.69 -2.23
N VAL A 189 -4.16 7.45 -2.68
CA VAL A 189 -3.41 6.46 -1.89
C VAL A 189 -1.94 6.85 -1.87
N ALA A 190 -1.33 6.79 -0.69
CA ALA A 190 0.02 7.27 -0.48
C ALA A 190 1.07 6.40 -1.21
N PRO A 191 2.07 6.98 -1.89
CA PRO A 191 3.15 6.23 -2.47
C PRO A 191 4.01 5.52 -1.41
N ILE A 192 4.54 4.36 -1.75
CA ILE A 192 5.42 3.56 -0.89
C ILE A 192 6.84 3.56 -1.45
N ARG A 193 7.80 3.99 -0.64
CA ARG A 193 9.22 3.91 -0.99
C ARG A 193 9.79 2.52 -0.68
N ILE A 194 10.44 1.93 -1.69
CA ILE A 194 11.13 0.64 -1.59
C ILE A 194 12.54 0.80 -2.14
N GLY A 195 13.51 0.86 -1.26
CA GLY A 195 14.89 1.15 -1.64
C GLY A 195 15.02 2.51 -2.33
N ASN A 196 15.48 2.52 -3.57
CA ASN A 196 15.65 3.71 -4.39
C ASN A 196 14.47 4.00 -5.34
N ARG A 197 13.40 3.23 -5.25
CA ARG A 197 12.19 3.39 -6.06
C ARG A 197 10.98 3.73 -5.21
N VAL A 198 9.99 4.36 -5.82
CA VAL A 198 8.71 4.69 -5.21
C VAL A 198 7.60 4.02 -6.00
N VAL A 199 6.85 3.15 -5.34
CA VAL A 199 5.66 2.52 -5.91
C VAL A 199 4.46 3.41 -5.63
N TYR A 200 3.67 3.69 -6.65
CA TYR A 200 2.51 4.55 -6.54
C TYR A 200 1.35 4.07 -7.42
N ILE A 201 0.16 4.48 -7.08
CA ILE A 201 -1.05 4.16 -7.82
C ILE A 201 -1.38 5.35 -8.72
N GLN A 202 -1.49 5.09 -10.02
CA GLN A 202 -1.80 6.12 -11.00
C GLN A 202 -3.18 6.73 -10.74
N ARG A 203 -3.38 7.99 -11.09
CA ARG A 203 -4.54 8.86 -10.83
C ARG A 203 -5.93 8.19 -10.84
N ARG A 204 -6.19 7.24 -11.73
CA ARG A 204 -7.50 6.57 -11.83
C ARG A 204 -7.67 5.40 -10.85
N GLY A 205 -6.64 5.06 -10.10
CA GLY A 205 -6.67 4.02 -9.08
C GLY A 205 -6.52 2.58 -9.59
N SER A 206 -6.27 2.37 -10.88
CA SER A 206 -6.26 1.02 -11.47
C SER A 206 -4.92 0.56 -12.05
N ILE A 207 -3.90 1.38 -11.99
CA ILE A 207 -2.56 1.05 -12.50
C ILE A 207 -1.56 1.32 -11.38
N VAL A 208 -0.77 0.32 -11.06
CA VAL A 208 0.35 0.44 -10.12
C VAL A 208 1.62 0.66 -10.93
N ARG A 209 2.34 1.70 -10.60
CA ARG A 209 3.61 2.05 -11.23
C ARG A 209 4.71 2.16 -10.18
N ASP A 210 5.92 2.03 -10.62
CA ASP A 210 7.06 2.48 -9.85
C ASP A 210 7.75 3.65 -10.55
N ILE A 211 8.52 4.42 -9.81
CA ILE A 211 9.38 5.47 -10.35
C ILE A 211 10.71 5.46 -9.58
N GLY A 212 11.80 5.64 -10.28
CA GLY A 212 13.12 5.72 -9.68
C GLY A 212 14.12 6.32 -10.64
N TYR A 213 15.21 6.83 -10.12
CA TYR A 213 16.28 7.42 -10.90
C TYR A 213 17.02 6.36 -11.71
N ASP A 214 17.19 6.62 -13.00
CA ASP A 214 17.99 5.81 -13.92
C ASP A 214 19.21 6.61 -14.38
N TYR A 215 20.38 6.11 -14.02
CA TYR A 215 21.64 6.77 -14.33
C TYR A 215 21.93 6.85 -15.83
N ASN A 216 21.46 5.88 -16.63
CA ASN A 216 21.74 5.85 -18.07
C ASN A 216 21.01 6.95 -18.83
N THR A 217 19.87 7.36 -18.34
CA THR A 217 19.03 8.39 -18.97
C THR A 217 19.07 9.72 -18.24
N ASP A 218 19.76 9.79 -17.09
CA ASP A 218 19.80 10.95 -16.19
C ASP A 218 18.40 11.50 -15.90
N SER A 219 17.48 10.58 -15.61
CA SER A 219 16.06 10.93 -15.38
C SER A 219 15.37 9.92 -14.48
N TYR A 220 14.25 10.32 -13.89
CA TYR A 220 13.37 9.40 -13.21
C TYR A 220 12.47 8.68 -14.20
N ILE A 221 12.55 7.35 -14.21
CA ILE A 221 11.79 6.50 -15.11
C ILE A 221 10.97 5.51 -14.28
N GLY A 222 9.72 5.32 -14.69
CA GLY A 222 8.82 4.37 -14.09
C GLY A 222 8.27 3.33 -15.07
N ILE A 223 7.93 2.16 -14.56
CA ILE A 223 7.29 1.10 -15.33
C ILE A 223 5.88 0.82 -14.79
N ASP A 224 5.02 0.33 -15.66
CA ASP A 224 3.69 -0.17 -15.30
C ASP A 224 3.81 -1.60 -14.79
N LEU A 225 3.67 -1.79 -13.48
CA LEU A 225 3.76 -3.09 -12.82
C LEU A 225 2.52 -3.96 -13.07
N THR A 226 1.40 -3.37 -13.48
CA THR A 226 0.14 -4.06 -13.76
C THR A 226 -0.02 -4.45 -15.23
N LEU A 227 0.95 -4.15 -16.08
CA LEU A 227 0.82 -4.30 -17.55
C LEU A 227 0.39 -5.71 -17.97
N LEU A 228 0.96 -6.74 -17.36
CA LEU A 228 0.67 -8.16 -17.66
C LEU A 228 -0.48 -8.73 -16.83
N SER A 229 -1.01 -7.98 -15.85
CA SER A 229 -2.03 -8.42 -14.90
C SER A 229 -3.22 -7.45 -14.85
N LYS A 230 -3.56 -6.86 -16.00
CA LYS A 230 -4.62 -5.83 -16.11
C LYS A 230 -6.00 -6.32 -15.68
N ASP A 231 -6.29 -7.58 -15.86
CA ASP A 231 -7.52 -8.25 -15.46
C ASP A 231 -7.74 -8.20 -13.94
N LEU A 232 -6.67 -8.24 -13.15
CA LEU A 232 -6.75 -8.13 -11.68
C LEU A 232 -7.26 -6.76 -11.21
N VAL A 233 -7.01 -5.70 -11.97
CA VAL A 233 -7.36 -4.31 -11.58
C VAL A 233 -8.40 -3.68 -12.50
N ASN A 234 -8.80 -4.36 -13.59
CA ASN A 234 -9.68 -3.81 -14.61
C ASN A 234 -11.04 -3.36 -14.06
N GLY A 235 -11.35 -2.07 -14.24
CA GLY A 235 -12.61 -1.46 -13.80
C GLY A 235 -12.76 -1.28 -12.29
N LYS A 236 -11.71 -1.55 -11.50
CA LYS A 236 -11.69 -1.41 -10.05
C LYS A 236 -10.60 -0.44 -9.61
N LYS A 237 -10.82 0.21 -8.46
CA LYS A 237 -9.83 1.09 -7.85
C LYS A 237 -9.13 0.38 -6.69
N ILE A 238 -7.89 0.71 -6.50
CA ILE A 238 -7.15 0.45 -5.26
C ILE A 238 -7.47 1.58 -4.30
N THR A 239 -7.80 1.25 -3.07
CA THR A 239 -8.27 2.19 -2.03
C THR A 239 -7.31 2.30 -0.86
N ASP A 240 -6.43 1.31 -0.68
CA ASP A 240 -5.44 1.28 0.40
C ASP A 240 -4.28 0.37 0.04
N ASP A 241 -3.12 0.58 0.64
CA ASP A 241 -1.96 -0.26 0.42
C ASP A 241 -1.06 -0.38 1.67
N ALA A 242 -0.22 -1.43 1.67
CA ALA A 242 0.79 -1.64 2.68
C ALA A 242 1.98 -2.43 2.11
N TYR A 243 3.15 -2.25 2.68
CA TYR A 243 4.37 -2.96 2.31
C TYR A 243 4.91 -3.76 3.50
N ALA A 244 5.11 -5.05 3.30
CA ALA A 244 5.83 -5.92 4.20
C ALA A 244 7.17 -6.29 3.55
N GLN A 245 8.25 -5.75 4.09
CA GLN A 245 9.58 -5.93 3.54
C GLN A 245 10.09 -7.35 3.80
N GLU A 246 9.93 -7.84 5.00
CA GLU A 246 10.45 -9.15 5.41
C GLU A 246 9.34 -10.15 5.75
N PRO A 247 9.52 -11.44 5.35
CA PRO A 247 10.68 -12.03 4.66
C PRO A 247 10.63 -11.95 3.13
N ASP A 248 9.51 -11.62 2.49
CA ASP A 248 9.27 -11.90 1.06
C ASP A 248 9.10 -10.67 0.16
N SER A 249 9.25 -9.46 0.70
CA SER A 249 9.04 -8.20 -0.06
C SER A 249 7.69 -8.14 -0.78
N LEU A 250 6.60 -8.07 -0.01
CA LEU A 250 5.23 -8.11 -0.48
C LEU A 250 4.53 -6.76 -0.33
N LEU A 251 3.93 -6.30 -1.42
CA LEU A 251 3.02 -5.17 -1.43
C LEU A 251 1.58 -5.68 -1.46
N TYR A 252 0.76 -5.16 -0.57
CA TYR A 252 -0.65 -5.47 -0.45
C TYR A 252 -1.48 -4.29 -0.92
N PHE A 253 -2.51 -4.54 -1.73
CA PHE A 253 -3.39 -3.49 -2.26
C PHE A 253 -4.84 -3.89 -2.07
N VAL A 254 -5.59 -3.10 -1.34
CA VAL A 254 -7.03 -3.30 -1.16
C VAL A 254 -7.76 -2.78 -2.37
N ARG A 255 -8.52 -3.65 -3.03
CA ARG A 255 -9.34 -3.30 -4.19
C ARG A 255 -10.74 -2.86 -3.74
N SER A 256 -11.35 -1.91 -4.43
CA SER A 256 -12.64 -1.28 -4.05
C SER A 256 -13.83 -2.24 -3.91
N ASP A 257 -13.72 -3.47 -4.41
CA ASP A 257 -14.71 -4.54 -4.23
C ASP A 257 -14.35 -5.50 -3.10
N GLY A 258 -13.27 -5.24 -2.37
CA GLY A 258 -12.88 -5.99 -1.18
C GLY A 258 -11.96 -7.17 -1.42
N ILE A 259 -11.41 -7.31 -2.62
CA ILE A 259 -10.32 -8.28 -2.89
C ILE A 259 -8.99 -7.66 -2.49
N LEU A 260 -8.11 -8.44 -1.90
CA LEU A 260 -6.74 -8.03 -1.59
C LEU A 260 -5.81 -8.54 -2.69
N LEU A 261 -5.17 -7.62 -3.41
CA LEU A 261 -4.12 -7.95 -4.37
C LEU A 261 -2.78 -7.99 -3.64
N VAL A 262 -1.92 -8.89 -4.06
CA VAL A 262 -0.57 -9.03 -3.51
C VAL A 262 0.43 -9.03 -4.65
N LEU A 263 1.44 -8.16 -4.54
CA LEU A 263 2.55 -8.07 -5.47
C LEU A 263 3.85 -8.47 -4.78
N THR A 264 4.47 -9.54 -5.25
CA THR A 264 5.87 -9.83 -4.91
C THR A 264 6.75 -8.90 -5.73
N TYR A 265 7.49 -8.03 -5.03
CA TYR A 265 8.29 -6.98 -5.66
C TYR A 265 9.75 -7.10 -5.27
N VAL A 266 10.56 -7.76 -6.12
CA VAL A 266 12.01 -7.95 -5.93
C VAL A 266 12.75 -7.31 -7.09
N ILE A 267 13.25 -6.11 -6.86
CA ILE A 267 13.88 -5.25 -7.89
C ILE A 267 15.12 -5.92 -8.49
N ASP A 268 16.01 -6.44 -7.65
CA ASP A 268 17.30 -7.00 -8.05
C ASP A 268 17.15 -8.19 -9.01
N GLN A 269 16.07 -8.95 -8.85
CA GLN A 269 15.78 -10.11 -9.69
C GLN A 269 14.71 -9.82 -10.76
N LYS A 270 14.19 -8.60 -10.80
CA LYS A 270 13.10 -8.18 -11.71
C LYS A 270 11.86 -9.07 -11.59
N VAL A 271 11.53 -9.48 -10.36
CA VAL A 271 10.33 -10.25 -10.06
C VAL A 271 9.20 -9.29 -9.70
N TYR A 272 8.15 -9.32 -10.50
CA TYR A 272 6.91 -8.54 -10.33
C TYR A 272 5.74 -9.49 -10.50
N ALA A 273 5.44 -10.27 -9.46
CA ALA A 273 4.46 -11.35 -9.53
C ALA A 273 3.20 -10.99 -8.74
N TRP A 274 2.07 -10.99 -9.42
CA TRP A 274 0.78 -10.65 -8.85
C TRP A 274 -0.01 -11.89 -8.46
N SER A 275 -0.65 -11.81 -7.32
CA SER A 275 -1.67 -12.76 -6.84
C SER A 275 -2.83 -11.97 -6.20
N HIS A 276 -3.89 -12.67 -5.83
CA HIS A 276 -5.00 -12.06 -5.10
C HIS A 276 -5.52 -13.00 -4.01
N ILE A 277 -6.06 -12.41 -2.96
CA ILE A 277 -6.66 -13.11 -1.83
C ILE A 277 -8.14 -12.72 -1.76
N VAL A 278 -8.97 -13.74 -1.69
CA VAL A 278 -10.42 -13.61 -1.49
C VAL A 278 -10.78 -14.16 -0.12
N THR A 279 -11.66 -13.51 0.59
CA THR A 279 -12.16 -13.94 1.91
C THR A 279 -13.69 -14.03 1.90
N ASP A 280 -14.26 -14.72 2.87
CA ASP A 280 -15.71 -14.66 3.14
C ASP A 280 -16.09 -13.33 3.79
N GLY A 281 -16.18 -12.31 2.95
CA GLY A 281 -16.33 -10.91 3.32
C GLY A 281 -15.64 -9.98 2.33
N ARG A 282 -15.07 -8.89 2.84
CA ARG A 282 -14.28 -7.96 2.02
C ARG A 282 -13.19 -7.30 2.86
N PHE A 283 -12.04 -7.12 2.29
CA PHE A 283 -10.98 -6.30 2.85
C PHE A 283 -11.34 -4.81 2.68
N GLU A 284 -11.18 -4.02 3.74
CA GLU A 284 -11.45 -2.57 3.73
C GLU A 284 -10.18 -1.73 3.90
N SER A 285 -9.19 -2.25 4.64
CA SER A 285 -7.89 -1.60 4.85
C SER A 285 -6.82 -2.63 5.16
N VAL A 286 -5.55 -2.28 4.95
CA VAL A 286 -4.40 -3.12 5.26
C VAL A 286 -3.28 -2.28 5.85
N ALA A 287 -2.54 -2.84 6.80
CA ALA A 287 -1.38 -2.20 7.39
C ALA A 287 -0.28 -3.22 7.69
N SER A 288 0.97 -2.81 7.57
CA SER A 288 2.14 -3.59 7.95
C SER A 288 2.80 -2.98 9.18
N VAL A 289 3.19 -3.83 10.12
CA VAL A 289 3.82 -3.42 11.38
C VAL A 289 5.06 -4.29 11.60
N ASN A 290 6.20 -3.67 11.84
CA ASN A 290 7.41 -4.39 12.18
C ASN A 290 7.27 -5.05 13.57
N SER A 291 7.42 -6.37 13.63
CA SER A 291 7.30 -7.18 14.85
C SER A 291 8.63 -7.76 15.32
N GLY A 292 9.74 -7.19 14.89
CA GLY A 292 11.10 -7.56 15.28
C GLY A 292 11.83 -8.39 14.23
N SER A 293 11.42 -9.62 13.95
CA SER A 293 12.04 -10.49 12.93
C SER A 293 11.33 -10.45 11.59
N ASN A 294 10.05 -10.10 11.59
CA ASN A 294 9.20 -10.09 10.40
C ASN A 294 8.31 -8.85 10.42
N ASP A 295 7.70 -8.54 9.28
CA ASP A 295 6.64 -7.56 9.20
C ASP A 295 5.29 -8.26 9.29
N ASP A 296 4.56 -8.04 10.38
CA ASP A 296 3.20 -8.52 10.54
C ASP A 296 2.23 -7.69 9.70
N VAL A 297 1.38 -8.35 8.96
CA VAL A 297 0.36 -7.70 8.13
C VAL A 297 -1.01 -7.86 8.77
N TYR A 298 -1.70 -6.76 8.98
CA TYR A 298 -3.04 -6.69 9.53
C TYR A 298 -4.01 -6.15 8.48
N ALA A 299 -5.21 -6.71 8.45
CA ALA A 299 -6.27 -6.25 7.58
C ALA A 299 -7.56 -5.98 8.37
N ALA A 300 -8.24 -4.89 8.03
CA ALA A 300 -9.60 -4.67 8.44
C ALA A 300 -10.53 -5.42 7.48
N VAL A 301 -11.23 -6.43 8.00
CA VAL A 301 -12.11 -7.29 7.22
C VAL A 301 -13.56 -7.09 7.64
N CYS A 302 -14.42 -6.80 6.67
CA CYS A 302 -15.85 -6.68 6.86
C CYS A 302 -16.53 -8.02 6.54
N ARG A 303 -17.18 -8.64 7.53
CA ARG A 303 -17.83 -9.95 7.41
C ARG A 303 -19.32 -9.85 7.72
N THR A 304 -20.10 -10.81 7.22
CA THR A 304 -21.52 -10.97 7.60
C THR A 304 -21.66 -12.17 8.52
N VAL A 305 -22.02 -11.92 9.77
CA VAL A 305 -22.25 -12.94 10.79
C VAL A 305 -23.68 -12.79 11.32
N ASN A 306 -24.47 -13.85 11.28
CA ASN A 306 -25.90 -13.83 11.68
C ASN A 306 -26.69 -12.68 11.02
N GLY A 307 -26.45 -12.41 9.73
CA GLY A 307 -27.12 -11.34 8.99
C GLY A 307 -26.69 -9.92 9.39
N LYS A 308 -25.71 -9.75 10.28
CA LYS A 308 -25.16 -8.45 10.70
C LYS A 308 -23.79 -8.24 10.06
N THR A 309 -23.56 -7.03 9.60
CA THR A 309 -22.23 -6.61 9.15
C THR A 309 -21.36 -6.26 10.36
N VAL A 310 -20.23 -6.92 10.47
CA VAL A 310 -19.23 -6.72 11.53
C VAL A 310 -17.84 -6.52 10.91
N ARG A 311 -16.96 -5.85 11.63
CA ARG A 311 -15.58 -5.63 11.20
C ARG A 311 -14.63 -6.26 12.20
N TYR A 312 -13.63 -6.94 11.68
CA TYR A 312 -12.56 -7.55 12.45
C TYR A 312 -11.22 -7.02 11.97
N ILE A 313 -10.26 -6.94 12.88
CA ILE A 313 -8.85 -6.79 12.55
C ILE A 313 -8.26 -8.20 12.57
N GLU A 314 -7.82 -8.64 11.42
CA GLU A 314 -7.24 -9.97 11.22
C GLU A 314 -5.77 -9.84 10.87
N ARG A 315 -4.93 -10.73 11.39
CA ARG A 315 -3.51 -10.79 11.10
C ARG A 315 -3.24 -11.92 10.11
N PHE A 316 -2.45 -11.65 9.07
CA PHE A 316 -1.92 -12.70 8.23
C PHE A 316 -0.84 -13.47 8.99
N ASP A 317 -1.06 -14.76 9.16
CA ASP A 317 -0.04 -15.66 9.69
C ASP A 317 0.87 -16.10 8.54
N ARG A 318 2.14 -15.71 8.58
CA ARG A 318 3.12 -15.90 7.50
C ARG A 318 4.24 -16.87 7.86
N ASP A 319 4.36 -17.24 9.12
CA ASP A 319 5.43 -18.12 9.59
C ASP A 319 5.02 -19.59 9.56
N HIS A 320 5.09 -20.19 8.39
CA HIS A 320 4.71 -21.59 8.17
C HIS A 320 5.91 -22.53 8.00
N THR A 321 7.13 -22.01 7.97
CA THR A 321 8.29 -22.79 7.55
C THR A 321 8.96 -23.55 8.67
N SER A 322 8.69 -23.19 9.91
CA SER A 322 9.35 -23.70 11.12
C SER A 322 8.42 -24.35 12.15
N VAL A 323 7.11 -24.37 11.88
CA VAL A 323 6.10 -24.85 12.84
C VAL A 323 5.79 -26.34 12.62
N SER A 324 5.36 -27.01 13.68
CA SER A 324 4.90 -28.39 13.62
C SER A 324 3.53 -28.49 12.95
N GLN A 325 3.13 -29.69 12.51
CA GLN A 325 1.86 -29.92 11.81
C GLN A 325 0.63 -29.41 12.61
N GLN A 326 0.67 -29.48 13.92
CA GLN A 326 -0.41 -29.02 14.79
C GLN A 326 -0.58 -27.49 14.82
N ASP A 327 0.42 -26.74 14.31
CA ASP A 327 0.45 -25.28 14.37
C ASP A 327 0.11 -24.63 13.01
N TYR A 328 -0.23 -25.40 11.97
CA TYR A 328 -0.60 -24.83 10.68
C TYR A 328 -1.93 -24.08 10.76
N THR A 329 -1.93 -22.86 10.24
CA THR A 329 -3.06 -21.93 10.25
C THR A 329 -3.59 -21.61 8.84
N MET A 330 -3.40 -22.50 7.87
CA MET A 330 -3.77 -22.31 6.46
C MET A 330 -5.29 -22.31 6.24
N LEU A 331 -6.00 -21.44 6.97
CA LEU A 331 -7.44 -21.25 6.91
C LEU A 331 -7.76 -19.75 6.89
N ASP A 332 -8.87 -19.37 6.26
CA ASP A 332 -9.39 -18.00 6.34
C ASP A 332 -10.12 -17.79 7.68
N ALA A 333 -9.99 -16.62 8.27
CA ALA A 333 -10.56 -16.30 9.60
C ALA A 333 -10.24 -17.33 10.68
N ALA A 334 -9.01 -17.85 10.68
CA ALA A 334 -8.57 -18.89 11.61
C ALA A 334 -8.57 -18.40 13.05
N ILE A 335 -9.09 -19.23 13.95
CA ILE A 335 -9.01 -19.04 15.40
C ILE A 335 -8.21 -20.21 15.96
N VAL A 336 -7.19 -19.87 16.74
CA VAL A 336 -6.27 -20.84 17.34
C VAL A 336 -6.60 -21.01 18.82
N TYR A 337 -6.81 -22.26 19.24
CA TYR A 337 -7.01 -22.63 20.64
C TYR A 337 -5.83 -23.45 21.13
N ASP A 338 -5.34 -23.08 22.29
CA ASP A 338 -4.32 -23.81 23.05
C ASP A 338 -4.87 -24.09 24.44
N LEU A 339 -5.34 -25.29 24.67
CA LEU A 339 -6.10 -25.65 25.84
C LEU A 339 -5.22 -26.41 26.87
N ASP A 340 -5.28 -26.03 28.11
CA ASP A 340 -4.60 -26.77 29.22
C ASP A 340 -5.09 -28.21 29.31
N THR A 341 -6.37 -28.42 29.09
CA THR A 341 -7.04 -29.73 29.06
C THR A 341 -7.74 -29.97 27.74
N ALA A 342 -7.52 -31.15 27.18
CA ALA A 342 -8.18 -31.53 25.93
C ALA A 342 -9.72 -31.45 26.05
N ALA A 343 -10.34 -30.88 25.05
CA ALA A 343 -11.80 -30.68 25.01
C ALA A 343 -12.39 -31.19 23.71
N GLY A 344 -13.57 -31.80 23.78
CA GLY A 344 -14.32 -32.28 22.62
C GLY A 344 -15.35 -31.25 22.12
N THR A 345 -15.72 -30.27 22.94
CA THR A 345 -16.58 -29.14 22.56
C THR A 345 -15.82 -27.84 22.72
N ILE A 346 -15.76 -27.06 21.64
CA ILE A 346 -15.03 -25.78 21.58
C ILE A 346 -16.08 -24.67 21.46
N THR A 347 -15.97 -23.66 22.30
CA THR A 347 -16.83 -22.47 22.35
C THR A 347 -16.05 -21.21 21.98
N GLY A 348 -16.73 -20.07 21.79
CA GLY A 348 -16.07 -18.80 21.43
C GLY A 348 -15.95 -18.62 19.92
N LEU A 349 -16.78 -19.33 19.14
CA LEU A 349 -16.81 -19.29 17.68
C LEU A 349 -17.94 -18.40 17.13
N GLU A 350 -18.43 -17.44 17.91
CA GLU A 350 -19.54 -16.55 17.52
C GLU A 350 -19.23 -15.76 16.24
N THR A 351 -17.96 -15.52 15.96
CA THR A 351 -17.49 -14.86 14.72
C THR A 351 -17.68 -15.70 13.47
N LEU A 352 -17.80 -17.01 13.64
CA LEU A 352 -18.00 -18.00 12.57
C LEU A 352 -19.40 -18.64 12.60
N GLU A 353 -20.33 -18.06 13.34
CA GLU A 353 -21.69 -18.60 13.51
C GLU A 353 -22.38 -18.88 12.17
N GLY A 354 -22.94 -20.08 12.05
CA GLY A 354 -23.64 -20.56 10.85
C GLY A 354 -22.73 -20.92 9.68
N LYS A 355 -21.40 -20.81 9.83
CA LYS A 355 -20.43 -21.14 8.79
C LYS A 355 -19.99 -22.60 8.88
N THR A 356 -19.66 -23.18 7.72
CA THR A 356 -18.97 -24.46 7.65
C THR A 356 -17.47 -24.23 7.81
N VAL A 357 -16.88 -24.75 8.86
CA VAL A 357 -15.47 -24.61 9.20
C VAL A 357 -14.68 -25.89 8.97
N ARG A 358 -13.38 -25.73 8.73
CA ARG A 358 -12.39 -26.81 8.82
C ARG A 358 -11.75 -26.75 10.19
N VAL A 359 -11.42 -27.92 10.73
CA VAL A 359 -10.83 -28.07 12.04
C VAL A 359 -9.57 -28.91 11.93
N LEU A 360 -8.46 -28.35 12.32
CA LEU A 360 -7.21 -29.05 12.54
C LEU A 360 -7.04 -29.21 14.06
N ALA A 361 -7.09 -30.43 14.56
CA ALA A 361 -7.03 -30.73 15.98
C ALA A 361 -5.82 -31.63 16.29
N ASP A 362 -4.86 -31.13 17.08
CA ASP A 362 -3.55 -31.76 17.37
C ASP A 362 -2.82 -32.23 16.09
N GLY A 363 -3.01 -31.49 15.00
CA GLY A 363 -2.41 -31.79 13.68
C GLY A 363 -3.27 -32.65 12.77
N TYR A 364 -4.41 -33.16 13.23
CA TYR A 364 -5.33 -33.97 12.41
C TYR A 364 -6.42 -33.13 11.77
N LEU A 365 -6.70 -33.38 10.51
CA LEU A 365 -7.80 -32.73 9.80
C LEU A 365 -9.10 -33.50 9.99
N TYR A 366 -10.09 -32.86 10.59
CA TYR A 366 -11.43 -33.38 10.72
C TYR A 366 -12.33 -33.03 9.54
N GLU A 367 -13.41 -33.79 9.37
CA GLU A 367 -14.46 -33.46 8.39
C GLU A 367 -15.05 -32.07 8.72
N PRO A 368 -15.55 -31.36 7.69
CA PRO A 368 -16.13 -30.04 7.89
C PRO A 368 -17.27 -30.04 8.91
N MET A 369 -17.31 -29.04 9.79
CA MET A 369 -18.33 -28.88 10.82
C MET A 369 -19.04 -27.54 10.66
N ILE A 370 -20.30 -27.48 11.09
CA ILE A 370 -21.06 -26.22 11.13
C ILE A 370 -20.99 -25.65 12.55
N VAL A 371 -20.72 -24.36 12.65
CA VAL A 371 -20.75 -23.65 13.94
C VAL A 371 -22.19 -23.33 14.30
N GLU A 372 -22.67 -23.83 15.44
CA GLU A 372 -24.01 -23.61 15.95
C GLU A 372 -23.99 -23.14 17.41
N GLY A 373 -24.56 -21.98 17.67
CA GLY A 373 -24.56 -21.35 18.99
C GLY A 373 -23.16 -21.00 19.48
N GLY A 374 -22.28 -20.54 18.57
CA GLY A 374 -20.89 -20.16 18.87
C GLY A 374 -19.99 -21.33 19.26
N LYS A 375 -20.33 -22.56 18.87
CA LYS A 375 -19.57 -23.75 19.22
C LYS A 375 -19.56 -24.82 18.12
N ILE A 376 -18.57 -25.72 18.21
CA ILE A 376 -18.53 -26.99 17.51
C ILE A 376 -18.33 -28.13 18.51
N THR A 377 -18.73 -29.34 18.15
CA THR A 377 -18.46 -30.55 18.94
C THR A 377 -17.77 -31.56 18.02
N GLN A 378 -16.61 -32.04 18.46
CA GLN A 378 -15.84 -33.03 17.71
C GLN A 378 -16.62 -34.37 17.67
N PRO A 379 -16.55 -35.12 16.57
CA PRO A 379 -17.20 -36.41 16.46
C PRO A 379 -16.51 -37.44 17.38
N ASP A 380 -17.26 -38.49 17.71
CA ASP A 380 -16.78 -39.72 18.37
C ASP A 380 -16.09 -39.50 19.72
N GLU A 381 -16.54 -38.52 20.50
CA GLU A 381 -15.98 -38.21 21.82
C GLU A 381 -14.44 -37.90 21.80
N THR A 382 -13.91 -37.58 20.65
CA THR A 382 -12.50 -37.16 20.54
C THR A 382 -12.30 -35.81 21.24
N SER A 383 -11.10 -35.61 21.73
CA SER A 383 -10.71 -34.34 22.38
C SER A 383 -9.29 -33.95 21.98
N ALA A 384 -9.06 -32.66 21.82
CA ALA A 384 -7.78 -32.11 21.43
C ALA A 384 -7.38 -30.92 22.33
N LYS A 385 -6.09 -30.66 22.40
CA LYS A 385 -5.55 -29.51 23.12
C LYS A 385 -5.26 -28.33 22.21
N ARG A 386 -4.67 -28.61 21.06
CA ARG A 386 -4.33 -27.60 20.06
C ARG A 386 -5.32 -27.69 18.91
N LEU A 387 -6.09 -26.62 18.68
CA LEU A 387 -7.05 -26.61 17.59
C LEU A 387 -6.88 -25.33 16.77
N VAL A 388 -6.95 -25.49 15.44
CA VAL A 388 -7.05 -24.40 14.50
C VAL A 388 -8.38 -24.56 13.76
N ILE A 389 -9.26 -23.58 13.90
CA ILE A 389 -10.62 -23.61 13.37
C ILE A 389 -10.81 -22.40 12.49
N GLY A 390 -11.22 -22.59 11.24
CA GLY A 390 -11.39 -21.48 10.31
C GLY A 390 -12.18 -21.86 9.05
N LEU A 391 -12.35 -20.90 8.18
CA LEU A 391 -13.02 -21.08 6.91
C LEU A 391 -12.07 -21.73 5.89
N PRO A 392 -12.56 -22.68 5.08
CA PRO A 392 -11.77 -23.18 3.97
C PRO A 392 -11.56 -22.10 2.92
N TYR A 393 -10.41 -22.11 2.27
CA TYR A 393 -10.16 -21.35 1.05
C TYR A 393 -9.56 -22.24 -0.03
N THR A 394 -9.72 -21.83 -1.27
CA THR A 394 -9.18 -22.56 -2.41
C THR A 394 -8.05 -21.77 -3.04
N MET A 395 -6.85 -22.35 -3.06
CA MET A 395 -5.73 -21.84 -3.83
C MET A 395 -5.80 -22.40 -5.25
N VAL A 396 -5.68 -21.52 -6.23
CA VAL A 396 -5.70 -21.86 -7.65
C VAL A 396 -4.47 -21.31 -8.34
N LEU A 397 -3.83 -22.15 -9.15
CA LEU A 397 -2.78 -21.76 -10.07
C LEU A 397 -3.09 -22.33 -11.44
N GLU A 398 -3.32 -21.45 -12.42
CA GLU A 398 -3.50 -21.80 -13.82
C GLU A 398 -2.30 -21.34 -14.63
N GLN A 399 -1.66 -22.27 -15.33
CA GLN A 399 -0.55 -21.92 -16.20
C GLN A 399 -1.04 -21.34 -17.53
N PRO A 400 -0.28 -20.44 -18.18
CA PRO A 400 -0.59 -19.98 -19.53
C PRO A 400 -0.46 -21.13 -20.54
N ASN A 401 -0.96 -20.88 -21.75
CA ASN A 401 -0.82 -21.81 -22.88
C ASN A 401 0.63 -22.27 -23.02
N TRP A 402 0.81 -23.56 -23.17
CA TRP A 402 2.14 -24.10 -23.35
C TRP A 402 2.69 -23.77 -24.74
N ASP A 403 3.83 -23.12 -24.76
CA ASP A 403 4.55 -22.74 -25.96
C ASP A 403 6.05 -23.01 -25.75
N VAL A 404 6.65 -23.70 -26.71
CA VAL A 404 8.11 -23.90 -26.80
C VAL A 404 8.53 -23.25 -28.07
N GLY A 405 9.14 -22.15 -28.04
CA GLY A 405 9.78 -21.49 -29.13
C GLY A 405 9.67 -22.10 -30.53
N THR A 406 10.50 -21.78 -31.43
CA THR A 406 10.52 -22.37 -32.77
C THR A 406 11.16 -23.77 -32.76
N MET A 407 10.40 -24.81 -33.11
CA MET A 407 10.94 -26.09 -33.53
C MET A 407 11.35 -26.02 -35.02
N GLU A 408 12.10 -27.02 -35.54
CA GLU A 408 12.45 -27.10 -36.97
C GLU A 408 11.21 -27.05 -37.88
N SER A 409 10.07 -27.55 -37.37
CA SER A 409 8.77 -27.55 -38.07
C SER A 409 7.91 -26.30 -37.86
N GLY A 410 8.41 -25.25 -37.23
CA GLY A 410 7.70 -23.98 -36.98
C GLY A 410 7.18 -23.85 -35.53
N THR A 411 6.15 -22.99 -35.33
CA THR A 411 5.57 -22.76 -34.02
C THR A 411 4.69 -23.93 -33.56
N VAL A 412 4.66 -24.16 -32.26
CA VAL A 412 3.74 -25.14 -31.62
C VAL A 412 2.40 -24.50 -31.19
N GLN A 413 2.25 -23.21 -31.40
CA GLN A 413 0.99 -22.52 -31.13
C GLN A 413 -0.11 -23.02 -32.05
N GLY A 414 -1.29 -23.29 -31.50
CA GLY A 414 -2.43 -23.80 -32.26
C GLY A 414 -2.37 -25.28 -32.65
N ARG A 415 -1.28 -26.00 -32.36
CA ARG A 415 -1.21 -27.46 -32.58
C ARG A 415 -1.96 -28.19 -31.47
N GLU A 416 -2.63 -29.26 -31.85
CA GLU A 416 -3.25 -30.19 -30.92
C GLU A 416 -2.18 -30.89 -30.06
N LYS A 417 -2.35 -30.85 -28.77
CA LYS A 417 -1.42 -31.39 -27.78
C LYS A 417 -2.18 -31.98 -26.59
N THR A 418 -1.50 -32.89 -25.89
CA THR A 418 -1.99 -33.39 -24.62
C THR A 418 -0.82 -33.41 -23.60
N VAL A 419 -1.13 -33.09 -22.36
CA VAL A 419 -0.18 -33.22 -21.24
C VAL A 419 -0.48 -34.53 -20.53
N THR A 420 0.37 -35.52 -20.70
CA THR A 420 0.15 -36.86 -20.18
C THR A 420 0.71 -37.06 -18.78
N LYS A 421 1.68 -36.25 -18.40
CA LYS A 421 2.36 -36.36 -17.12
C LYS A 421 2.86 -34.99 -16.65
N ALA A 422 2.75 -34.74 -15.35
CA ALA A 422 3.36 -33.60 -14.68
C ALA A 422 4.28 -34.05 -13.56
N ILE A 423 5.48 -33.47 -13.48
CA ILE A 423 6.38 -33.62 -12.36
C ILE A 423 6.37 -32.30 -11.60
N LEU A 424 5.98 -32.35 -10.33
CA LEU A 424 5.85 -31.21 -9.44
C LEU A 424 7.00 -31.21 -8.45
N ARG A 425 7.78 -30.13 -8.41
CA ARG A 425 8.82 -29.93 -7.41
C ARG A 425 8.24 -29.21 -6.23
N LEU A 426 8.06 -29.95 -5.14
CA LEU A 426 7.41 -29.50 -3.92
C LEU A 426 8.42 -29.27 -2.80
N LYS A 427 8.10 -28.38 -1.87
CA LYS A 427 8.84 -28.17 -0.62
C LYS A 427 7.83 -28.09 0.53
N ASN A 428 7.99 -28.97 1.53
CA ASN A 428 7.13 -29.02 2.72
C ASN A 428 5.64 -28.87 2.35
N SER A 429 5.14 -29.76 1.50
CA SER A 429 3.80 -29.64 0.90
C SER A 429 2.99 -30.90 1.10
N TYR A 430 1.68 -30.73 1.24
CA TYR A 430 0.73 -31.81 1.29
C TYR A 430 -0.56 -31.50 0.55
N GLY A 431 -1.19 -32.54 -0.05
CA GLY A 431 -2.48 -32.41 -0.74
C GLY A 431 -2.32 -31.79 -2.14
N GLY A 432 -3.44 -31.25 -2.63
CA GLY A 432 -3.55 -30.63 -3.94
C GLY A 432 -3.97 -31.56 -5.05
N TRP A 433 -4.47 -30.97 -6.12
CA TRP A 433 -4.91 -31.64 -7.34
C TRP A 433 -4.33 -30.90 -8.55
N ILE A 434 -4.09 -31.64 -9.61
CA ILE A 434 -3.62 -31.10 -10.87
C ILE A 434 -4.39 -31.70 -12.05
N GLY A 435 -4.64 -30.90 -13.07
CA GLY A 435 -5.31 -31.36 -14.29
C GLY A 435 -5.27 -30.32 -15.40
N PRO A 436 -6.00 -30.54 -16.51
CA PRO A 436 -6.10 -29.59 -17.60
C PRO A 436 -7.01 -28.39 -17.28
N ASP A 437 -7.98 -28.58 -16.41
CA ASP A 437 -8.97 -27.58 -16.01
C ASP A 437 -9.50 -27.84 -14.59
N ALA A 438 -10.44 -27.03 -14.14
CA ALA A 438 -11.01 -27.11 -12.79
C ALA A 438 -11.87 -28.35 -12.52
N THR A 439 -12.25 -29.11 -13.56
CA THR A 439 -13.20 -30.26 -13.47
C THR A 439 -12.50 -31.62 -13.61
N HIS A 440 -11.37 -31.66 -14.30
CA HIS A 440 -10.62 -32.90 -14.57
C HIS A 440 -9.31 -32.88 -13.80
N LEU A 441 -9.38 -33.28 -12.53
CA LEU A 441 -8.27 -33.14 -11.59
C LEU A 441 -7.86 -34.50 -11.01
N GLU A 442 -6.55 -34.75 -11.03
CA GLU A 442 -5.90 -35.89 -10.37
C GLU A 442 -5.23 -35.45 -9.07
N PRO A 443 -5.28 -36.26 -7.99
CA PRO A 443 -4.64 -35.91 -6.73
C PRO A 443 -3.09 -35.93 -6.84
N ILE A 444 -2.45 -34.92 -6.25
CA ILE A 444 -0.97 -34.82 -6.24
C ILE A 444 -0.38 -35.67 -5.13
N LEU A 445 -0.90 -35.51 -3.93
CA LEU A 445 -0.48 -36.21 -2.73
C LEU A 445 -1.71 -36.48 -1.87
N TYR A 446 -2.00 -37.74 -1.63
CA TYR A 446 -3.11 -38.11 -0.80
C TYR A 446 -2.80 -39.42 -0.08
N ASP A 447 -2.32 -39.31 1.14
CA ASP A 447 -2.17 -40.43 2.05
C ASP A 447 -3.03 -40.18 3.29
N ARG A 448 -4.28 -40.66 3.22
CA ARG A 448 -5.26 -40.48 4.29
C ARG A 448 -4.85 -41.25 5.55
N GLU A 449 -4.23 -42.41 5.39
CA GLU A 449 -3.84 -43.25 6.52
C GLU A 449 -2.72 -42.61 7.34
N ALA A 450 -1.73 -42.00 6.68
CA ALA A 450 -0.66 -41.24 7.37
C ALA A 450 -1.21 -40.02 8.11
N MET A 451 -2.21 -39.32 7.51
CA MET A 451 -2.88 -38.20 8.18
C MET A 451 -3.63 -38.64 9.45
N GLU A 452 -4.34 -39.77 9.40
CA GLU A 452 -5.08 -40.32 10.52
C GLU A 452 -4.16 -40.82 11.65
N LEU A 453 -2.92 -41.18 11.32
CA LEU A 453 -1.90 -41.62 12.28
C LEU A 453 -1.08 -40.47 12.89
N GLY A 454 -1.26 -39.22 12.44
CA GLY A 454 -0.53 -38.04 12.94
C GLY A 454 0.93 -38.02 12.58
N GLU A 455 1.32 -38.72 11.52
CA GLU A 455 2.67 -38.69 11.00
C GLU A 455 2.93 -37.38 10.23
N ASP A 456 4.18 -36.96 10.13
CA ASP A 456 4.54 -35.79 9.32
C ASP A 456 4.32 -36.12 7.85
N VAL A 457 3.21 -35.61 7.31
CA VAL A 457 2.75 -35.90 5.95
C VAL A 457 3.40 -34.99 4.91
N LEU A 458 4.19 -33.99 5.33
CA LEU A 458 4.78 -33.04 4.42
C LEU A 458 5.89 -33.66 3.56
N VAL A 459 5.81 -33.39 2.28
CA VAL A 459 6.73 -33.93 1.28
C VAL A 459 7.58 -32.82 0.68
N THR A 460 8.87 -33.09 0.59
CA THR A 460 9.85 -32.28 -0.16
C THR A 460 10.46 -33.16 -1.26
N GLY A 461 10.49 -32.65 -2.49
CA GLY A 461 11.06 -33.32 -3.65
C GLY A 461 10.12 -33.37 -4.85
N ASP A 462 10.51 -34.14 -5.85
CA ASP A 462 9.77 -34.26 -7.10
C ASP A 462 8.66 -35.32 -6.97
N ARG A 463 7.43 -34.95 -7.35
CA ARG A 463 6.26 -35.83 -7.42
C ARG A 463 5.77 -35.91 -8.85
N THR A 464 5.61 -37.12 -9.33
CA THR A 464 5.06 -37.41 -10.66
C THR A 464 3.59 -37.74 -10.56
N VAL A 465 2.79 -37.05 -11.36
CA VAL A 465 1.34 -37.31 -11.50
C VAL A 465 1.06 -37.64 -12.96
N ASP A 466 0.45 -38.79 -13.20
CA ASP A 466 -0.06 -39.16 -14.53
C ASP A 466 -1.45 -38.54 -14.72
N LEU A 467 -1.63 -37.82 -15.84
CA LEU A 467 -2.84 -37.11 -16.15
C LEU A 467 -3.69 -37.92 -17.15
N HIS A 468 -4.64 -38.71 -16.65
CA HIS A 468 -5.39 -39.67 -17.46
C HIS A 468 -6.54 -39.04 -18.24
N GLU A 469 -7.16 -38.01 -17.70
CA GLU A 469 -8.34 -37.36 -18.32
C GLU A 469 -7.97 -36.07 -19.13
N ASN A 470 -6.71 -35.96 -19.47
CA ASN A 470 -6.22 -34.81 -20.21
C ASN A 470 -6.58 -34.96 -21.69
N GLY A 471 -7.69 -34.40 -22.08
CA GLY A 471 -8.13 -34.37 -23.49
C GLY A 471 -7.11 -33.71 -24.40
N VAL A 472 -7.29 -33.90 -25.71
CA VAL A 472 -6.52 -33.19 -26.72
C VAL A 472 -7.04 -31.78 -26.87
N ASN A 473 -6.16 -30.79 -26.72
CA ASN A 473 -6.50 -29.37 -26.91
C ASN A 473 -5.33 -28.60 -27.52
N THR A 474 -5.56 -27.37 -27.90
CA THR A 474 -4.52 -26.49 -28.48
C THR A 474 -3.76 -25.68 -27.42
N GLU A 475 -4.18 -25.72 -26.17
CA GLU A 475 -3.66 -24.88 -25.10
C GLU A 475 -2.54 -25.56 -24.32
N GLY A 476 -2.72 -26.85 -23.92
CA GLY A 476 -1.76 -27.59 -23.10
C GLY A 476 -1.54 -26.96 -21.74
N ARG A 477 -2.56 -26.34 -21.15
CA ARG A 477 -2.51 -25.73 -19.82
C ARG A 477 -2.47 -26.82 -18.74
N THR A 478 -2.03 -26.43 -17.58
CA THR A 478 -2.23 -27.17 -16.34
C THR A 478 -2.85 -26.26 -15.29
N TYR A 479 -3.79 -26.82 -14.57
CA TYR A 479 -4.54 -26.20 -13.51
C TYR A 479 -4.24 -26.93 -12.20
N ILE A 480 -3.86 -26.19 -11.15
CA ILE A 480 -3.59 -26.72 -9.82
C ILE A 480 -4.58 -26.11 -8.85
N ARG A 481 -5.17 -26.96 -8.00
CA ARG A 481 -6.08 -26.59 -6.93
C ARG A 481 -5.61 -27.17 -5.61
N HIS A 482 -5.66 -26.37 -4.54
CA HIS A 482 -5.34 -26.80 -3.19
C HIS A 482 -6.38 -26.25 -2.21
N GLU A 483 -6.89 -27.09 -1.30
CA GLU A 483 -8.01 -26.79 -0.39
C GLU A 483 -7.78 -27.32 1.03
N THR A 484 -6.65 -27.95 1.29
CA THR A 484 -6.35 -28.51 2.60
C THR A 484 -5.67 -27.45 3.51
N PRO A 485 -5.86 -27.49 4.83
CA PRO A 485 -5.22 -26.53 5.74
C PRO A 485 -3.73 -26.83 6.01
N TYR A 486 -3.04 -27.36 5.02
CA TYR A 486 -1.61 -27.68 5.05
C TYR A 486 -0.85 -26.80 4.08
N PRO A 487 0.45 -26.59 4.27
CA PRO A 487 1.26 -25.81 3.35
C PRO A 487 1.37 -26.49 1.98
N PHE A 488 1.44 -25.65 0.95
CA PHE A 488 1.66 -26.06 -0.42
C PHE A 488 2.62 -25.11 -1.13
N THR A 489 3.87 -25.51 -1.23
CA THR A 489 4.93 -24.74 -1.89
C THR A 489 5.41 -25.47 -3.13
N LEU A 490 5.15 -24.87 -4.29
CA LEU A 490 5.47 -25.41 -5.59
C LEU A 490 6.62 -24.61 -6.23
N SER A 491 7.76 -25.24 -6.42
CA SER A 491 8.96 -24.60 -6.99
C SER A 491 9.03 -24.72 -8.51
N ALA A 492 8.50 -25.81 -9.08
CA ALA A 492 8.49 -26.02 -10.53
C ALA A 492 7.41 -27.02 -10.96
N ILE A 493 6.93 -26.84 -12.19
CA ILE A 493 6.06 -27.81 -12.91
C ILE A 493 6.77 -28.21 -14.18
N ILE A 494 7.09 -29.50 -14.32
CA ILE A 494 7.72 -30.09 -15.50
C ILE A 494 6.67 -30.95 -16.17
N ARG A 495 6.31 -30.63 -17.41
CA ARG A 495 5.22 -31.31 -18.16
C ARG A 495 5.77 -32.17 -19.27
N ALA A 496 5.25 -33.39 -19.41
CA ALA A 496 5.42 -34.20 -20.60
C ALA A 496 4.27 -33.90 -21.55
N VAL A 497 4.59 -33.28 -22.70
CA VAL A 497 3.61 -32.85 -23.70
C VAL A 497 3.79 -33.67 -24.97
N THR A 498 2.74 -34.25 -25.47
CA THR A 498 2.69 -34.99 -26.74
C THR A 498 1.88 -34.21 -27.76
N PHE A 499 2.45 -34.04 -28.96
CA PHE A 499 1.74 -33.42 -30.08
C PHE A 499 1.01 -34.50 -30.89
N LEU A 500 -0.21 -34.19 -31.32
CA LEU A 500 -1.00 -35.03 -32.21
C LEU A 500 -0.88 -34.50 -33.64
N GLY A 501 -0.70 -35.40 -34.60
CA GLY A 501 -0.64 -35.04 -36.02
C GLY A 501 0.73 -34.94 -36.66
N GLU A 502 1.81 -35.30 -35.96
CA GLU A 502 3.10 -35.59 -36.62
C GLU A 502 3.11 -37.11 -37.02
N THR A 503 2.55 -37.40 -38.16
CA THR A 503 3.00 -38.58 -38.93
C THR A 503 4.23 -38.14 -39.70
N GLU A 504 5.33 -38.86 -39.54
CA GLU A 504 6.60 -38.71 -40.29
C GLU A 504 6.41 -38.40 -41.78
#